data_4cf1d048c4e0cb4dd748d9e2fd09d898
#
_entry.id   4cf1d048c4e0cb4dd748d9e2fd09d898
#
_cell.length_a   1.000
_cell.length_b   1.000
_cell.length_c   1.000
_cell.angle_alpha   90.00
_cell.angle_beta   90.00
_cell.angle_gamma   90.00
#
_symmetry.space_group_name_H-M   'P 1'
#
loop_
_entity.id
_entity.type
_entity.pdbx_description
1 polymer ?
#
loop_
_entity_poly.entity_id
_entity_poly.type
_entity_poly.pdbx_seq_one_letter_code
_entity_poly.pdbx_strand_id
1 'polypeptide(L)'
;MIKIRVGKTELHFIRNELLTCGSRNAFKVRFTFDDEIWNGLKKIAAFQSGETVMDSALDDKETAVIPWEVLQLPGEHLYIAVAGYNGTDTILTTEWIDAGEIHLGMTNTLPGDPSPSIYEQLLKDI
;
A
#
# COMPACT_ATOMS: atom_id res chain seq x y z
N MET A 1 -6.82 -8.93 1.86
CA MET A 1 -6.16 -8.37 0.66
C MET A 1 -6.99 -7.25 0.08
N ILE A 2 -6.36 -6.12 -0.19
CA ILE A 2 -7.00 -5.02 -0.91
C ILE A 2 -7.15 -5.42 -2.37
N LYS A 3 -8.31 -5.16 -2.95
CA LYS A 3 -8.58 -5.46 -4.36
C LYS A 3 -9.06 -4.19 -5.05
N ILE A 4 -8.43 -3.84 -6.17
CA ILE A 4 -8.71 -2.63 -6.92
C ILE A 4 -8.96 -3.00 -8.37
N ARG A 5 -10.04 -2.46 -8.93
CA ARG A 5 -10.33 -2.55 -10.36
C ARG A 5 -9.74 -1.32 -11.05
N VAL A 6 -9.02 -1.57 -12.13
CA VAL A 6 -8.36 -0.53 -12.92
C VAL A 6 -9.05 -0.44 -14.27
N GLY A 7 -9.60 0.72 -14.57
CA GLY A 7 -10.06 1.03 -15.93
C GLY A 7 -8.88 1.49 -16.78
N LYS A 8 -9.07 2.55 -17.56
CA LYS A 8 -7.95 3.11 -18.32
C LYS A 8 -7.00 3.88 -17.40
N THR A 9 -7.53 4.85 -16.63
CA THR A 9 -6.77 5.70 -15.72
C THR A 9 -7.42 5.83 -14.34
N GLU A 10 -8.63 5.32 -14.17
CA GLU A 10 -9.37 5.38 -12.91
C GLU A 10 -9.21 4.10 -12.11
N LEU A 11 -9.29 4.22 -10.79
CA LEU A 11 -9.21 3.13 -9.84
C LEU A 11 -10.49 3.07 -9.00
N HIS A 12 -10.98 1.85 -8.77
CA HIS A 12 -12.15 1.60 -7.92
C HIS A 12 -11.86 0.43 -6.97
N PHE A 13 -12.18 0.59 -5.69
CA PHE A 13 -12.05 -0.51 -4.75
C PHE A 13 -13.10 -1.58 -5.02
N ILE A 14 -12.64 -2.84 -5.13
CA ILE A 14 -13.49 -4.02 -5.01
C ILE A 14 -13.57 -4.41 -3.54
N ARG A 15 -12.44 -4.33 -2.84
CA ARG A 15 -12.34 -4.63 -1.41
C ARG A 15 -11.22 -3.81 -0.80
N ASN A 16 -11.49 -3.21 0.37
CA ASN A 16 -10.47 -2.52 1.12
C ASN A 16 -10.20 -3.22 2.45
N GLU A 17 -9.16 -2.81 3.16
CA GLU A 17 -8.77 -3.35 4.45
C GLU A 17 -8.40 -2.21 5.40
N LEU A 18 -8.51 -2.47 6.69
CA LEU A 18 -7.99 -1.57 7.72
C LEU A 18 -6.46 -1.69 7.74
N LEU A 19 -5.77 -0.58 7.56
CA LEU A 19 -4.30 -0.52 7.57
C LEU A 19 -3.80 -0.15 8.95
N THR A 20 -2.77 -0.85 9.42
CA THR A 20 -2.12 -0.55 10.70
C THR A 20 -0.63 -0.35 10.50
N CYS A 21 -0.05 0.60 11.24
CA CYS A 21 1.39 0.80 11.24
C CYS A 21 2.09 -0.31 12.05
N GLY A 22 3.37 -0.50 11.80
CA GLY A 22 4.17 -1.51 12.47
C GLY A 22 4.11 -2.90 11.87
N SER A 23 3.23 -3.13 10.90
CA SER A 23 3.12 -4.41 10.20
C SER A 23 4.09 -4.44 9.02
N ARG A 24 4.66 -5.62 8.75
CA ARG A 24 5.57 -5.82 7.62
C ARG A 24 5.07 -6.97 6.77
N ASN A 25 4.99 -6.76 5.45
CA ASN A 25 4.56 -7.77 4.46
C ASN A 25 3.18 -8.37 4.75
N ALA A 26 2.37 -7.67 5.55
CA ALA A 26 1.05 -8.13 5.97
C ALA A 26 -0.06 -7.70 5.01
N PHE A 27 0.16 -6.64 4.26
CA PHE A 27 -0.84 -6.07 3.38
C PHE A 27 -0.43 -6.20 1.93
N LYS A 28 -1.35 -6.69 1.11
CA LYS A 28 -1.16 -6.86 -0.33
C LYS A 28 -2.30 -6.21 -1.08
N VAL A 29 -2.04 -5.81 -2.30
CA VAL A 29 -3.05 -5.28 -3.20
C VAL A 29 -3.00 -6.06 -4.51
N ARG A 30 -4.18 -6.49 -4.97
CA ARG A 30 -4.37 -7.12 -6.27
C ARG A 30 -5.15 -6.19 -7.18
N PHE A 31 -4.65 -6.04 -8.40
CA PHE A 31 -5.30 -5.21 -9.41
C PHE A 31 -5.98 -6.09 -10.47
N THR A 32 -7.17 -5.69 -10.87
CA THR A 32 -7.88 -6.28 -12.01
C THR A 32 -7.96 -5.22 -13.09
N PHE A 33 -7.29 -5.47 -14.22
CA PHE A 33 -7.22 -4.53 -15.33
C PHE A 33 -8.32 -4.85 -16.34
N ASP A 34 -9.25 -3.91 -16.50
CA ASP A 34 -10.42 -4.10 -17.38
C ASP A 34 -10.19 -3.60 -18.79
N ASP A 35 -9.26 -2.67 -19.01
CA ASP A 35 -8.97 -2.08 -20.31
C ASP A 35 -7.80 -2.80 -20.97
N GLU A 36 -7.97 -3.13 -22.26
CA GLU A 36 -6.96 -3.84 -23.03
C GLU A 36 -5.64 -3.07 -23.20
N ILE A 37 -5.66 -1.75 -22.99
CA ILE A 37 -4.46 -0.93 -23.11
C ILE A 37 -3.37 -1.38 -22.13
N TRP A 38 -3.74 -2.03 -21.03
CA TRP A 38 -2.81 -2.54 -20.04
C TRP A 38 -2.13 -3.85 -20.47
N ASN A 39 -2.64 -4.52 -21.50
CA ASN A 39 -2.10 -5.81 -21.94
C ASN A 39 -0.68 -5.66 -22.46
N GLY A 40 0.21 -6.54 -22.00
CA GLY A 40 1.60 -6.56 -22.44
C GLY A 40 2.48 -5.50 -21.79
N LEU A 41 1.94 -4.63 -20.94
CA LEU A 41 2.73 -3.65 -20.22
C LEU A 41 3.26 -4.24 -18.92
N LYS A 42 4.48 -3.87 -18.55
CA LYS A 42 4.99 -4.10 -17.20
C LYS A 42 4.29 -3.14 -16.25
N LYS A 43 3.76 -3.66 -15.15
CA LYS A 43 2.96 -2.86 -14.23
C LYS A 43 3.67 -2.69 -12.91
N ILE A 44 3.71 -1.47 -12.42
CA ILE A 44 4.35 -1.11 -11.16
C ILE A 44 3.34 -0.32 -10.33
N ALA A 45 3.10 -0.79 -9.10
CA ALA A 45 2.26 -0.08 -8.15
C ALA A 45 3.11 0.96 -7.41
N ALA A 46 2.54 2.13 -7.19
CA ALA A 46 3.14 3.19 -6.39
C ALA A 46 2.30 3.41 -5.14
N PHE A 47 2.98 3.62 -4.02
CA PHE A 47 2.36 3.84 -2.71
C PHE A 47 2.92 5.12 -2.12
N GLN A 48 2.05 5.97 -1.59
CA GLN A 48 2.44 7.22 -0.95
C GLN A 48 1.71 7.41 0.36
N SER A 49 2.47 7.80 1.37
CA SER A 49 1.95 8.15 2.69
C SER A 49 2.80 9.29 3.23
N GLY A 50 2.19 10.45 3.50
CA GLY A 50 2.94 11.65 3.83
C GLY A 50 3.93 12.00 2.72
N GLU A 51 5.21 12.09 3.05
CA GLU A 51 6.28 12.38 2.09
C GLU A 51 6.97 11.11 1.55
N THR A 52 6.58 9.95 2.02
CA THR A 52 7.20 8.68 1.63
C THR A 52 6.50 8.12 0.39
N VAL A 53 7.28 7.83 -0.64
CA VAL A 53 6.80 7.20 -1.87
C VAL A 53 7.62 5.96 -2.13
N MET A 54 6.95 4.83 -2.34
CA MET A 54 7.59 3.54 -2.63
C MET A 54 6.90 2.88 -3.81
N ASP A 55 7.68 2.15 -4.60
CA ASP A 55 7.18 1.40 -5.75
C ASP A 55 7.34 -0.08 -5.53
N SER A 56 6.45 -0.86 -6.14
CA SER A 56 6.51 -2.33 -6.10
C SER A 56 6.00 -2.88 -7.42
N ALA A 57 6.79 -3.74 -8.06
CA ALA A 57 6.36 -4.40 -9.28
C ALA A 57 5.27 -5.40 -8.98
N LEU A 58 4.29 -5.52 -9.87
CA LEU A 58 3.26 -6.55 -9.76
C LEU A 58 3.83 -7.91 -10.16
N ASP A 59 3.40 -8.96 -9.46
CA ASP A 59 3.76 -10.32 -9.80
C ASP A 59 2.88 -10.85 -10.95
N ASP A 60 3.01 -12.12 -11.28
CA ASP A 60 2.24 -12.77 -12.35
C ASP A 60 0.74 -12.86 -12.04
N LYS A 61 0.34 -12.63 -10.80
CA LYS A 61 -1.07 -12.57 -10.37
C LYS A 61 -1.57 -11.13 -10.21
N GLU A 62 -0.85 -10.15 -10.76
CA GLU A 62 -1.18 -8.72 -10.68
C GLU A 62 -1.27 -8.25 -9.23
N THR A 63 -0.43 -8.77 -8.37
CA THR A 63 -0.44 -8.50 -6.92
C THR A 63 0.89 -7.89 -6.49
N ALA A 64 0.83 -6.91 -5.60
CA ALA A 64 2.00 -6.28 -4.99
C ALA A 64 1.87 -6.29 -3.47
N VAL A 65 3.01 -6.45 -2.79
CA VAL A 65 3.08 -6.27 -1.34
C VAL A 65 3.22 -4.78 -1.07
N ILE A 66 2.42 -4.26 -0.13
CA ILE A 66 2.55 -2.86 0.29
C ILE A 66 3.81 -2.73 1.13
N PRO A 67 4.78 -1.90 0.73
CA PRO A 67 6.02 -1.71 1.49
C PRO A 67 5.73 -1.17 2.89
N TRP A 68 6.42 -1.70 3.90
CA TRP A 68 6.21 -1.28 5.28
C TRP A 68 6.54 0.20 5.50
N GLU A 69 7.43 0.76 4.68
CA GLU A 69 7.88 2.15 4.81
C GLU A 69 6.73 3.16 4.65
N VAL A 70 5.72 2.82 3.84
CA VAL A 70 4.56 3.71 3.66
C VAL A 70 3.49 3.50 4.73
N LEU A 71 3.70 2.56 5.65
CA LEU A 71 2.76 2.26 6.73
C LEU A 71 3.30 2.66 8.12
N GLN A 72 4.33 3.50 8.18
CA GLN A 72 4.99 3.85 9.44
C GLN A 72 4.25 4.91 10.25
N LEU A 73 3.51 5.79 9.60
CA LEU A 73 2.96 6.98 10.24
C LEU A 73 1.45 6.83 10.46
N PRO A 74 1.02 6.58 11.71
CA PRO A 74 -0.42 6.55 12.00
C PRO A 74 -1.03 7.94 11.79
N GLY A 75 -2.25 7.97 11.30
CA GLY A 75 -2.96 9.21 10.98
C GLY A 75 -2.78 9.68 9.55
N GLU A 76 -1.72 9.26 8.86
CA GLU A 76 -1.54 9.54 7.44
C GLU A 76 -2.41 8.60 6.62
N HIS A 77 -2.84 9.06 5.44
CA HIS A 77 -3.58 8.24 4.49
C HIS A 77 -2.61 7.56 3.52
N LEU A 78 -2.93 6.33 3.16
CA LEU A 78 -2.21 5.61 2.11
C LEU A 78 -2.88 5.89 0.78
N TYR A 79 -2.09 6.33 -0.20
CA TYR A 79 -2.53 6.52 -1.59
C TYR A 79 -1.87 5.47 -2.46
N ILE A 80 -2.64 4.92 -3.40
CA ILE A 80 -2.19 3.85 -4.30
C ILE A 80 -2.43 4.31 -5.73
N ALA A 81 -1.46 4.04 -6.60
CA ALA A 81 -1.58 4.24 -8.04
C ALA A 81 -0.86 3.11 -8.75
N VAL A 82 -1.08 2.97 -10.04
CA VAL A 82 -0.37 1.98 -10.85
C VAL A 82 0.04 2.61 -12.18
N ALA A 83 1.21 2.23 -12.67
CA ALA A 83 1.75 2.69 -13.95
C ALA A 83 2.10 1.50 -14.83
N GLY A 84 1.91 1.66 -16.12
CA GLY A 84 2.29 0.68 -17.13
C GLY A 84 3.47 1.17 -17.94
N TYR A 85 4.43 0.27 -18.16
CA TYR A 85 5.68 0.57 -18.86
C TYR A 85 5.87 -0.35 -20.06
N ASN A 86 6.48 0.21 -21.09
CA ASN A 86 7.03 -0.55 -22.20
C ASN A 86 8.54 -0.25 -22.23
N GLY A 87 9.35 -1.22 -21.79
CA GLY A 87 10.76 -0.99 -21.56
C GLY A 87 10.95 0.05 -20.45
N THR A 88 11.62 1.16 -20.77
CA THR A 88 11.85 2.28 -19.82
C THR A 88 10.82 3.39 -19.97
N ASP A 89 9.94 3.31 -20.99
CA ASP A 89 8.97 4.36 -21.27
C ASP A 89 7.69 4.13 -20.46
N THR A 90 7.25 5.18 -19.77
CA THR A 90 5.93 5.17 -19.12
C THR A 90 4.87 5.37 -20.19
N ILE A 91 3.96 4.41 -20.31
CA ILE A 91 2.89 4.44 -21.32
C ILE A 91 1.61 4.97 -20.71
N LEU A 92 1.32 4.59 -19.45
CA LEU A 92 0.03 4.88 -18.83
C LEU A 92 0.20 4.99 -17.33
N THR A 93 -0.48 5.97 -16.73
CA THR A 93 -0.54 6.13 -15.27
C THR A 93 -1.99 6.31 -14.84
N THR A 94 -2.34 5.78 -13.68
CA THR A 94 -3.65 6.01 -13.09
C THR A 94 -3.65 7.24 -12.18
N GLU A 95 -4.84 7.66 -11.78
CA GLU A 95 -4.99 8.57 -10.64
C GLU A 95 -4.52 7.88 -9.35
N TRP A 96 -4.30 8.67 -8.30
CA TRP A 96 -4.09 8.14 -6.96
C TRP A 96 -5.44 7.86 -6.30
N ILE A 97 -5.57 6.71 -5.64
CA ILE A 97 -6.76 6.38 -4.87
C ILE A 97 -6.41 6.35 -3.38
N ASP A 98 -7.28 6.94 -2.57
CA ASP A 98 -7.11 6.98 -1.12
C ASP A 98 -7.56 5.65 -0.52
N ALA A 99 -6.61 4.89 0.03
CA ALA A 99 -6.89 3.59 0.66
C ALA A 99 -7.29 3.73 2.14
N GLY A 100 -7.33 4.93 2.67
CA GLY A 100 -7.76 5.21 4.02
C GLY A 100 -6.63 5.53 4.97
N GLU A 101 -7.01 5.83 6.19
CA GLU A 101 -6.09 6.20 7.25
C GLU A 101 -5.31 4.98 7.75
N ILE A 102 -4.04 5.20 8.05
CA ILE A 102 -3.18 4.21 8.70
C ILE A 102 -3.42 4.32 10.21
N HIS A 103 -3.86 3.23 10.82
CA HIS A 103 -4.18 3.19 12.24
C HIS A 103 -2.98 2.76 13.07
N LEU A 104 -2.97 3.16 14.34
CA LEU A 104 -1.92 2.80 15.27
C LEU A 104 -1.94 1.29 15.55
N GLY A 105 -0.79 0.63 15.33
CA GLY A 105 -0.63 -0.79 15.66
C GLY A 105 -0.09 -0.98 17.08
N MET A 106 -0.16 -2.20 17.57
CA MET A 106 0.28 -2.52 18.93
C MET A 106 1.80 -2.40 19.14
N THR A 107 2.58 -2.42 18.05
CA THR A 107 4.03 -2.37 18.13
C THR A 107 4.57 -0.98 18.45
N ASN A 108 3.71 0.05 18.37
CA ASN A 108 4.11 1.42 18.63
C ASN A 108 3.66 1.89 20.00
N THR A 109 4.36 2.90 20.52
CA THR A 109 3.93 3.58 21.73
C THR A 109 2.59 4.27 21.47
N LEU A 110 1.63 4.06 22.37
CA LEU A 110 0.33 4.69 22.24
C LEU A 110 0.46 6.22 22.38
N PRO A 111 -0.29 7.01 21.60
CA PRO A 111 -0.30 8.45 21.75
C PRO A 111 -0.67 8.85 23.18
N GLY A 112 0.14 9.73 23.76
CA GLY A 112 -0.08 10.20 25.15
C GLY A 112 0.39 9.24 26.22
N ASP A 113 0.89 8.06 25.88
CA ASP A 113 1.48 7.14 26.84
C ASP A 113 2.99 7.41 26.92
N PRO A 114 3.48 7.93 28.04
CA PRO A 114 4.90 8.24 28.18
C PRO A 114 5.77 7.02 28.47
N SER A 115 5.17 5.85 28.72
CA SER A 115 5.91 4.72 29.22
C SER A 115 6.24 3.71 28.14
N PRO A 116 7.53 3.51 27.80
CA PRO A 116 7.92 2.41 26.93
C PRO A 116 7.88 1.05 27.65
N SER A 117 7.61 1.02 28.95
CA SER A 117 7.73 -0.19 29.77
C SER A 117 6.78 -1.30 29.34
N ILE A 118 5.58 -0.96 28.88
CA ILE A 118 4.63 -1.97 28.41
C ILE A 118 5.16 -2.69 27.17
N TYR A 119 5.71 -1.91 26.24
CA TYR A 119 6.31 -2.47 25.04
C TYR A 119 7.54 -3.32 25.37
N GLU A 120 8.39 -2.86 26.29
CA GLU A 120 9.55 -3.60 26.74
C GLU A 120 9.18 -4.90 27.43
N GLN A 121 8.11 -4.90 28.23
CA GLN A 121 7.61 -6.11 28.88
C GLN A 121 7.11 -7.13 27.86
N LEU A 122 6.40 -6.68 26.83
CA LEU A 122 5.95 -7.56 25.75
C LEU A 122 7.12 -8.21 25.03
N LEU A 123 8.19 -7.48 24.80
CA LEU A 123 9.39 -8.03 24.19
C LEU A 123 10.10 -9.05 25.08
N LYS A 124 10.06 -8.85 26.40
CA LYS A 124 10.68 -9.79 27.33
C LYS A 124 9.91 -11.08 27.49
N ASP A 125 8.60 -11.05 27.30
CA ASP A 125 7.74 -12.23 27.43
C ASP A 125 7.70 -13.10 26.17
N ILE A 126 8.37 -12.70 25.14
CA ILE A 126 8.52 -13.45 23.91
C ILE A 126 9.83 -14.30 23.96
#